data_1ae188c0c240d02e498100a2f04461cd
#
_entry.id   1ae188c0c240d02e498100a2f04461cd
#
_cell.length_a   1.000
_cell.length_b   1.000
_cell.length_c   1.000
_cell.angle_alpha   90.00
_cell.angle_beta   90.00
_cell.angle_gamma   90.00
#
_symmetry.space_group_name_H-M   'P 1'
#
loop_
_entity.id
_entity.type
_entity.pdbx_description
1 polymer ?
#
loop_
_entity_poly.entity_id
_entity_poly.type
_entity_poly.pdbx_seq_one_letter_code
_entity_poly.pdbx_strand_id
1 'polypeptide(L)'
;MSDIISTLKRLVQLGNTELSVEKRINHWLKIAKRILTLVNANPALAAATLHIDNDLPKDTQHLLLLALFGKLCRLNDHYLQHVLASLLASLWLSSKGTPSDQTANIIRFLRKHNLSIWLDIIKLQKAFRSDKPINYVADIRLNMVQRLCLLANVFATKTKKADYREVFTQVVLRLPAHHRHPIAPLINLFNGVLPGAKVYANGVPGALVDIQQNHGYVFMLSQGDEDGKWLPLSSIRSPISLSMPFEHFVALYTDTATARVNHGGTPFLPSTFAIQHPPKALITIIDELQKRDVDIEQLCKKIESVPTFNHFLMHTASQDNRLQLPVKCIKQAVLTYGIERVGDMLIQFALLERLTQNQFPLMGMCKQLTLLACSFASYFAQLADSKFSPQSAALTMTFVCTPLFTLPGFKVSRALPVDLSKAVSINSAFKVKPDTPWLAIASELAGSWHQSSTWRAVIHQCSKVSTDVPKSLQKEQAILVLSFALAKACLFNQDIYSLLQDINIKALLNILGIRRDDVVNALDANGSLLFCPLAQ
;
A
#
# COMPACT_ATOMS: atom_id res chain seq x y z
N MET A 1 -25.56 15.33 -11.45
CA MET A 1 -24.59 14.96 -12.49
C MET A 1 -23.84 16.12 -13.12
N SER A 2 -24.51 17.17 -13.55
CA SER A 2 -23.84 18.47 -13.81
C SER A 2 -22.90 18.87 -12.69
N ASP A 3 -23.13 18.35 -11.49
CA ASP A 3 -22.37 18.58 -10.26
C ASP A 3 -20.96 17.91 -10.27
N ILE A 4 -20.76 16.74 -10.88
CA ILE A 4 -19.44 16.09 -10.94
C ILE A 4 -18.52 16.84 -11.89
N ILE A 5 -19.00 17.15 -13.10
CA ILE A 5 -18.22 17.88 -14.12
C ILE A 5 -18.01 19.33 -13.67
N SER A 6 -19.06 19.98 -13.15
CA SER A 6 -18.98 21.34 -12.61
C SER A 6 -18.07 21.39 -11.38
N THR A 7 -18.13 20.38 -10.52
CA THR A 7 -17.22 20.24 -9.37
C THR A 7 -15.78 20.06 -9.83
N LEU A 8 -15.51 19.21 -10.81
CA LEU A 8 -14.18 19.02 -11.37
C LEU A 8 -13.66 20.29 -12.05
N LYS A 9 -14.49 20.98 -12.87
CA LYS A 9 -14.13 22.26 -13.50
C LYS A 9 -13.87 23.34 -12.43
N ARG A 10 -14.68 23.43 -11.37
CA ARG A 10 -14.50 24.37 -10.24
C ARG A 10 -13.29 24.04 -9.37
N LEU A 11 -12.97 22.78 -9.14
CA LEU A 11 -11.88 22.37 -8.27
C LEU A 11 -10.51 22.91 -8.73
N VAL A 12 -10.31 23.04 -10.03
CA VAL A 12 -9.07 23.58 -10.61
C VAL A 12 -9.07 25.12 -10.66
N GLN A 13 -10.25 25.76 -10.72
CA GLN A 13 -10.38 27.23 -10.81
C GLN A 13 -10.27 27.97 -9.47
N LEU A 14 -10.43 27.30 -8.32
CA LEU A 14 -10.46 27.92 -6.98
C LEU A 14 -9.09 28.35 -6.44
N GLY A 15 -8.07 28.54 -7.30
CA GLY A 15 -6.72 28.94 -6.89
C GLY A 15 -6.51 30.42 -6.51
N ASN A 16 -7.48 31.30 -6.70
CA ASN A 16 -7.28 32.75 -6.68
C ASN A 16 -7.63 33.49 -5.36
N THR A 17 -7.88 32.79 -4.26
CA THR A 17 -8.15 33.44 -2.98
C THR A 17 -6.85 33.73 -2.21
N GLU A 18 -6.75 34.87 -1.53
CA GLU A 18 -5.67 35.21 -0.59
C GLU A 18 -5.72 34.31 0.65
N LEU A 19 -5.26 33.09 0.51
CA LEU A 19 -5.17 32.13 1.60
C LEU A 19 -3.75 32.07 2.16
N SER A 20 -3.63 31.91 3.47
CA SER A 20 -2.34 31.55 4.08
C SER A 20 -1.81 30.24 3.50
N VAL A 21 -0.49 30.04 3.51
CA VAL A 21 0.15 28.83 2.94
C VAL A 21 -0.44 27.54 3.50
N GLU A 22 -0.66 27.49 4.81
CA GLU A 22 -1.23 26.32 5.48
C GLU A 22 -2.68 26.04 5.05
N LYS A 23 -3.53 27.08 5.01
CA LYS A 23 -4.92 26.95 4.54
C LYS A 23 -4.97 26.49 3.08
N ARG A 24 -4.03 26.94 2.24
CA ARG A 24 -3.92 26.54 0.83
C ARG A 24 -3.53 25.07 0.70
N ILE A 25 -2.54 24.60 1.45
CA ILE A 25 -2.13 23.20 1.46
C ILE A 25 -3.29 22.31 1.90
N ASN A 26 -3.98 22.68 2.98
CA ASN A 26 -5.16 21.96 3.45
C ASN A 26 -6.30 21.95 2.43
N HIS A 27 -6.45 23.04 1.67
CA HIS A 27 -7.42 23.11 0.58
C HIS A 27 -7.08 22.12 -0.55
N TRP A 28 -5.83 22.08 -1.00
CA TRP A 28 -5.38 21.10 -2.00
C TRP A 28 -5.55 19.65 -1.53
N LEU A 29 -5.28 19.36 -0.26
CA LEU A 29 -5.52 18.03 0.31
C LEU A 29 -7.01 17.66 0.31
N LYS A 30 -7.92 18.61 0.58
CA LYS A 30 -9.36 18.39 0.50
C LYS A 30 -9.81 18.09 -0.94
N ILE A 31 -9.29 18.85 -1.91
CA ILE A 31 -9.57 18.61 -3.34
C ILE A 31 -9.07 17.22 -3.74
N ALA A 32 -7.82 16.90 -3.42
CA ALA A 32 -7.22 15.60 -3.72
C ALA A 32 -8.03 14.44 -3.13
N LYS A 33 -8.53 14.58 -1.89
CA LYS A 33 -9.42 13.60 -1.27
C LYS A 33 -10.71 13.40 -2.06
N ARG A 34 -11.34 14.49 -2.53
CA ARG A 34 -12.57 14.42 -3.34
C ARG A 34 -12.32 13.72 -4.67
N ILE A 35 -11.18 14.01 -5.34
CA ILE A 35 -10.79 13.31 -6.58
C ILE A 35 -10.62 11.81 -6.33
N LEU A 36 -9.94 11.42 -5.25
CA LEU A 36 -9.76 10.01 -4.89
C LEU A 36 -11.09 9.32 -4.60
N THR A 37 -11.98 9.98 -3.85
CA THR A 37 -13.32 9.44 -3.57
C THR A 37 -14.11 9.22 -4.87
N LEU A 38 -14.03 10.16 -5.80
CA LEU A 38 -14.69 10.05 -7.10
C LEU A 38 -14.13 8.88 -7.92
N VAL A 39 -12.80 8.76 -8.02
CA VAL A 39 -12.14 7.69 -8.80
C VAL A 39 -12.36 6.32 -8.16
N ASN A 40 -12.37 6.24 -6.83
CA ASN A 40 -12.67 4.99 -6.13
C ASN A 40 -14.12 4.51 -6.38
N ALA A 41 -15.07 5.45 -6.40
CA ALA A 41 -16.47 5.13 -6.67
C ALA A 41 -16.75 4.84 -8.15
N ASN A 42 -16.03 5.52 -9.06
CA ASN A 42 -16.30 5.50 -10.49
C ASN A 42 -15.02 5.42 -11.31
N PRO A 43 -14.25 4.33 -11.24
CA PRO A 43 -12.95 4.23 -11.94
C PRO A 43 -13.11 4.23 -13.47
N ALA A 44 -14.23 3.75 -13.99
CA ALA A 44 -14.53 3.76 -15.41
C ALA A 44 -14.62 5.19 -15.98
N LEU A 45 -15.11 6.17 -15.19
CA LEU A 45 -15.14 7.58 -15.63
C LEU A 45 -13.72 8.13 -15.84
N ALA A 46 -12.78 7.78 -14.93
CA ALA A 46 -11.40 8.21 -15.09
C ALA A 46 -10.72 7.52 -16.29
N ALA A 47 -10.98 6.23 -16.51
CA ALA A 47 -10.48 5.48 -17.66
C ALA A 47 -11.03 6.02 -18.99
N ALA A 48 -12.31 6.40 -19.02
CA ALA A 48 -12.95 6.95 -20.20
C ALA A 48 -12.29 8.23 -20.71
N THR A 49 -11.62 9.01 -19.83
CA THR A 49 -10.89 10.21 -20.25
C THR A 49 -9.72 9.93 -21.20
N LEU A 50 -9.28 8.68 -21.32
CA LEU A 50 -8.23 8.27 -22.28
C LEU A 50 -8.73 8.19 -23.72
N HIS A 51 -10.01 7.92 -23.91
CA HIS A 51 -10.63 7.72 -25.22
C HIS A 51 -11.34 8.93 -25.79
N ILE A 52 -11.78 9.82 -24.92
CA ILE A 52 -12.89 10.71 -25.21
C ILE A 52 -12.35 12.02 -25.73
N ASP A 53 -13.01 12.51 -26.76
CA ASP A 53 -12.96 13.89 -27.17
C ASP A 53 -13.65 14.73 -26.08
N ASN A 54 -12.87 15.14 -25.08
CA ASN A 54 -13.41 15.74 -23.89
C ASN A 54 -13.07 17.23 -23.83
N ASP A 55 -14.06 18.02 -23.45
CA ASP A 55 -13.89 19.42 -23.09
C ASP A 55 -13.32 19.60 -21.68
N LEU A 56 -12.82 18.53 -21.07
CA LEU A 56 -12.19 18.62 -19.76
C LEU A 56 -10.87 19.38 -19.87
N PRO A 57 -10.62 20.34 -18.95
CA PRO A 57 -9.32 20.97 -18.86
C PRO A 57 -8.20 19.91 -18.70
N LYS A 58 -7.08 20.10 -19.41
CA LYS A 58 -5.90 19.23 -19.33
C LYS A 58 -5.52 18.88 -17.89
N ASP A 59 -5.54 19.87 -17.00
CA ASP A 59 -5.16 19.70 -15.60
C ASP A 59 -6.13 18.77 -14.85
N THR A 60 -7.43 18.84 -15.18
CA THR A 60 -8.44 17.93 -14.62
C THR A 60 -8.22 16.49 -15.09
N GLN A 61 -7.99 16.30 -16.38
CA GLN A 61 -7.67 14.99 -16.94
C GLN A 61 -6.39 14.42 -16.33
N HIS A 62 -5.35 15.24 -16.18
CA HIS A 62 -4.08 14.85 -15.54
C HIS A 62 -4.31 14.32 -14.12
N LEU A 63 -5.12 15.01 -13.32
CA LEU A 63 -5.45 14.61 -11.94
C LEU A 63 -6.25 13.31 -11.88
N LEU A 64 -7.24 13.14 -12.73
CA LEU A 64 -8.06 11.91 -12.79
C LEU A 64 -7.22 10.70 -13.19
N LEU A 65 -6.38 10.85 -14.23
CA LEU A 65 -5.50 9.78 -14.69
C LEU A 65 -4.43 9.44 -13.65
N LEU A 66 -3.85 10.42 -12.97
CA LEU A 66 -2.89 10.16 -11.90
C LEU A 66 -3.56 9.41 -10.74
N ALA A 67 -4.78 9.77 -10.36
CA ALA A 67 -5.53 9.04 -9.34
C ALA A 67 -5.79 7.59 -9.76
N LEU A 68 -6.25 7.37 -10.99
CA LEU A 68 -6.49 6.04 -11.56
C LEU A 68 -5.21 5.19 -11.60
N PHE A 69 -4.12 5.72 -12.16
CA PHE A 69 -2.84 5.00 -12.27
C PHE A 69 -2.25 4.69 -10.90
N GLY A 70 -2.34 5.62 -9.96
CA GLY A 70 -1.91 5.40 -8.58
C GLY A 70 -2.68 4.26 -7.91
N LYS A 71 -4.00 4.19 -8.11
CA LYS A 71 -4.82 3.10 -7.57
C LYS A 71 -4.51 1.76 -8.22
N LEU A 72 -4.35 1.70 -9.54
CA LEU A 72 -3.97 0.49 -10.26
C LEU A 72 -2.59 -0.02 -9.83
N CYS A 73 -1.64 0.88 -9.57
CA CYS A 73 -0.33 0.57 -9.03
C CYS A 73 -0.35 0.35 -7.51
N ARG A 74 -1.52 0.24 -6.88
CA ARG A 74 -1.71 0.00 -5.45
C ARG A 74 -1.01 1.01 -4.54
N LEU A 75 -0.94 2.29 -4.94
CA LEU A 75 -0.48 3.33 -4.01
C LEU A 75 -1.46 3.48 -2.85
N ASN A 76 -0.93 3.69 -1.66
CA ASN A 76 -1.74 3.95 -0.48
C ASN A 76 -2.56 5.24 -0.65
N ASP A 77 -3.82 5.25 -0.25
CA ASP A 77 -4.74 6.37 -0.47
C ASP A 77 -4.25 7.67 0.18
N HIS A 78 -3.72 7.61 1.39
CA HIS A 78 -3.18 8.80 2.05
C HIS A 78 -1.94 9.34 1.33
N TYR A 79 -1.06 8.46 0.87
CA TYR A 79 0.08 8.82 0.06
C TYR A 79 -0.34 9.44 -1.28
N LEU A 80 -1.26 8.79 -2.00
CA LEU A 80 -1.77 9.27 -3.28
C LEU A 80 -2.52 10.61 -3.15
N GLN A 81 -3.22 10.84 -2.04
CA GLN A 81 -3.82 12.14 -1.71
C GLN A 81 -2.76 13.24 -1.66
N HIS A 82 -1.64 13.01 -0.99
CA HIS A 82 -0.54 13.98 -0.94
C HIS A 82 0.12 14.18 -2.32
N VAL A 83 0.24 13.14 -3.13
CA VAL A 83 0.75 13.22 -4.50
C VAL A 83 -0.16 14.07 -5.38
N LEU A 84 -1.47 13.86 -5.34
CA LEU A 84 -2.45 14.67 -6.09
C LEU A 84 -2.46 16.13 -5.62
N ALA A 85 -2.40 16.35 -4.30
CA ALA A 85 -2.31 17.70 -3.74
C ALA A 85 -1.03 18.42 -4.17
N SER A 86 0.10 17.70 -4.25
CA SER A 86 1.36 18.27 -4.74
C SER A 86 1.32 18.59 -6.24
N LEU A 87 0.60 17.78 -7.04
CA LEU A 87 0.34 18.11 -8.44
C LEU A 87 -0.50 19.38 -8.57
N LEU A 88 -1.58 19.52 -7.79
CA LEU A 88 -2.38 20.74 -7.73
C LEU A 88 -1.52 21.97 -7.38
N ALA A 89 -0.64 21.82 -6.38
CA ALA A 89 0.30 22.87 -6.02
C ALA A 89 1.24 23.22 -7.18
N SER A 90 1.77 22.22 -7.87
CA SER A 90 2.64 22.37 -9.03
C SER A 90 1.95 23.09 -10.19
N LEU A 91 0.72 22.72 -10.51
CA LEU A 91 -0.11 23.33 -11.55
C LEU A 91 -0.43 24.80 -11.19
N TRP A 92 -0.81 25.05 -9.92
CA TRP A 92 -1.07 26.42 -9.44
C TRP A 92 0.18 27.31 -9.49
N LEU A 93 1.33 26.81 -8.99
CA LEU A 93 2.61 27.53 -9.07
C LEU A 93 3.06 27.79 -10.52
N SER A 94 2.50 27.04 -11.45
CA SER A 94 2.77 27.14 -12.87
C SER A 94 1.87 28.13 -13.58
N SER A 95 0.79 28.58 -12.96
CA SER A 95 -0.16 29.52 -13.57
C SER A 95 0.49 30.91 -13.73
N LYS A 96 0.11 31.63 -14.80
CA LYS A 96 0.55 33.00 -15.03
C LYS A 96 0.02 33.89 -13.89
N GLY A 97 0.90 34.61 -13.21
CA GLY A 97 0.52 35.60 -12.17
C GLY A 97 0.79 35.14 -10.73
N THR A 98 1.35 33.94 -10.49
CA THR A 98 1.77 33.57 -9.14
C THR A 98 3.00 34.39 -8.72
N PRO A 99 2.95 35.21 -7.64
CA PRO A 99 4.08 35.96 -7.16
C PRO A 99 5.23 35.05 -6.70
N SER A 100 6.47 35.45 -7.00
CA SER A 100 7.69 34.71 -6.61
C SER A 100 7.78 34.44 -5.11
N ASP A 101 7.34 35.41 -4.30
CA ASP A 101 7.36 35.33 -2.84
C ASP A 101 6.41 34.24 -2.30
N GLN A 102 5.27 34.04 -2.93
CA GLN A 102 4.35 32.97 -2.56
C GLN A 102 4.94 31.59 -2.85
N THR A 103 5.64 31.44 -3.98
CA THR A 103 6.36 30.21 -4.32
C THR A 103 7.43 29.90 -3.27
N ALA A 104 8.26 30.89 -2.90
CA ALA A 104 9.28 30.74 -1.88
C ALA A 104 8.69 30.36 -0.51
N ASN A 105 7.58 30.97 -0.13
CA ASN A 105 6.89 30.69 1.13
C ASN A 105 6.34 29.27 1.19
N ILE A 106 5.74 28.78 0.10
CA ILE A 106 5.26 27.40 -0.01
C ILE A 106 6.43 26.42 0.12
N ILE A 107 7.52 26.61 -0.64
CA ILE A 107 8.70 25.75 -0.58
C ILE A 107 9.29 25.72 0.83
N ARG A 108 9.39 26.89 1.50
CA ARG A 108 9.90 27.00 2.86
C ARG A 108 9.00 26.23 3.85
N PHE A 109 7.69 26.37 3.72
CA PHE A 109 6.71 25.62 4.53
C PHE A 109 6.86 24.12 4.33
N LEU A 110 6.92 23.63 3.09
CA LEU A 110 7.07 22.22 2.76
C LEU A 110 8.35 21.61 3.35
N ARG A 111 9.45 22.36 3.31
CA ARG A 111 10.74 21.96 3.93
C ARG A 111 10.63 21.89 5.45
N LYS A 112 10.03 22.91 6.08
CA LYS A 112 9.84 22.96 7.54
C LYS A 112 9.03 21.78 8.06
N HIS A 113 8.05 21.31 7.29
CA HIS A 113 7.16 20.21 7.66
C HIS A 113 7.57 18.86 7.06
N ASN A 114 8.79 18.73 6.51
CA ASN A 114 9.34 17.50 5.92
C ASN A 114 8.45 16.87 4.83
N LEU A 115 7.69 17.69 4.10
CA LEU A 115 6.84 17.26 3.00
C LEU A 115 7.65 17.11 1.70
N SER A 116 8.70 16.31 1.74
CA SER A 116 9.65 16.12 0.63
C SER A 116 8.99 15.59 -0.65
N ILE A 117 7.94 14.79 -0.51
CA ILE A 117 7.16 14.25 -1.63
C ILE A 117 6.59 15.37 -2.50
N TRP A 118 6.08 16.44 -1.87
CA TRP A 118 5.55 17.60 -2.58
C TRP A 118 6.63 18.30 -3.40
N LEU A 119 7.81 18.46 -2.82
CA LEU A 119 8.95 19.11 -3.51
C LEU A 119 9.37 18.33 -4.76
N ASP A 120 9.27 17.00 -4.72
CA ASP A 120 9.63 16.18 -5.88
C ASP A 120 8.68 16.35 -7.06
N ILE A 121 7.38 16.48 -6.79
CA ILE A 121 6.40 16.71 -7.84
C ILE A 121 6.49 18.16 -8.35
N ILE A 122 6.72 19.12 -7.45
CA ILE A 122 6.92 20.53 -7.84
C ILE A 122 8.14 20.70 -8.76
N LYS A 123 9.21 19.90 -8.56
CA LYS A 123 10.39 19.92 -9.46
C LYS A 123 10.06 19.54 -10.90
N LEU A 124 8.97 18.83 -11.15
CA LEU A 124 8.55 18.41 -12.49
C LEU A 124 7.80 19.48 -13.30
N GLN A 125 7.65 20.72 -12.79
CA GLN A 125 6.90 21.79 -13.46
C GLN A 125 7.32 22.02 -14.92
N LYS A 126 8.64 22.01 -15.19
CA LYS A 126 9.16 22.16 -16.56
C LYS A 126 8.71 21.04 -17.48
N ALA A 127 8.69 19.80 -16.96
CA ALA A 127 8.27 18.62 -17.70
C ALA A 127 6.74 18.64 -17.97
N PHE A 128 5.93 19.13 -17.02
CA PHE A 128 4.48 19.26 -17.20
C PHE A 128 4.07 20.29 -18.26
N ARG A 129 4.91 21.31 -18.47
CA ARG A 129 4.70 22.36 -19.48
C ARG A 129 5.30 22.03 -20.84
N SER A 130 6.10 20.97 -20.94
CA SER A 130 6.75 20.59 -22.18
C SER A 130 5.75 20.09 -23.22
N ASP A 131 5.96 20.45 -24.48
CA ASP A 131 5.21 19.89 -25.62
C ASP A 131 5.53 18.39 -25.85
N LYS A 132 6.66 17.93 -25.33
CA LYS A 132 7.12 16.53 -25.44
C LYS A 132 7.38 15.92 -24.06
N PRO A 133 6.37 15.80 -23.18
CA PRO A 133 6.57 15.31 -21.82
C PRO A 133 7.09 13.86 -21.78
N ILE A 134 6.86 13.07 -22.82
CA ILE A 134 7.36 11.69 -22.95
C ILE A 134 8.88 11.58 -22.83
N ASN A 135 9.64 12.61 -23.21
CA ASN A 135 11.10 12.61 -23.15
C ASN A 135 11.61 12.61 -21.70
N TYR A 136 10.82 13.10 -20.76
CA TYR A 136 11.18 13.14 -19.34
C TYR A 136 10.90 11.83 -18.60
N VAL A 137 10.02 10.98 -19.11
CA VAL A 137 9.61 9.73 -18.42
C VAL A 137 10.78 8.75 -18.29
N ALA A 138 11.73 8.80 -19.22
CA ALA A 138 12.90 7.91 -19.25
C ALA A 138 14.04 8.31 -18.30
N ASP A 139 13.98 9.46 -17.62
CA ASP A 139 15.03 9.88 -16.70
C ASP A 139 15.18 8.87 -15.55
N ILE A 140 16.39 8.30 -15.42
CA ILE A 140 16.70 7.26 -14.42
C ILE A 140 16.60 7.77 -12.98
N ARG A 141 16.72 9.07 -12.75
CA ARG A 141 16.69 9.71 -11.43
C ARG A 141 15.27 9.84 -10.87
N LEU A 142 14.25 9.60 -11.69
CA LEU A 142 12.85 9.70 -11.27
C LEU A 142 12.42 8.48 -10.48
N ASN A 143 11.72 8.72 -9.38
CA ASN A 143 11.03 7.64 -8.67
C ASN A 143 9.72 7.23 -9.38
N MET A 144 9.12 6.14 -8.93
CA MET A 144 7.88 5.59 -9.52
C MET A 144 6.76 6.63 -9.59
N VAL A 145 6.54 7.40 -8.52
CA VAL A 145 5.42 8.35 -8.45
C VAL A 145 5.62 9.52 -9.40
N GLN A 146 6.86 10.03 -9.50
CA GLN A 146 7.21 11.05 -10.47
C GLN A 146 6.95 10.57 -11.91
N ARG A 147 7.25 9.31 -12.20
CA ARG A 147 6.93 8.68 -13.50
C ARG A 147 5.45 8.56 -13.74
N LEU A 148 4.67 8.15 -12.73
CA LEU A 148 3.21 8.10 -12.85
C LEU A 148 2.61 9.49 -13.12
N CYS A 149 3.12 10.54 -12.46
CA CYS A 149 2.71 11.92 -12.73
C CYS A 149 3.02 12.33 -14.18
N LEU A 150 4.22 12.02 -14.66
CA LEU A 150 4.60 12.33 -16.05
C LEU A 150 3.81 11.50 -17.07
N LEU A 151 3.57 10.22 -16.77
CA LEU A 151 2.75 9.35 -17.62
C LEU A 151 1.33 9.91 -17.75
N ALA A 152 0.68 10.26 -16.65
CA ALA A 152 -0.63 10.89 -16.65
C ALA A 152 -0.62 12.21 -17.45
N ASN A 153 0.44 13.02 -17.34
CA ASN A 153 0.59 14.24 -18.13
C ASN A 153 0.79 13.95 -19.63
N VAL A 154 1.52 12.90 -19.99
CA VAL A 154 1.67 12.48 -21.40
C VAL A 154 0.30 12.21 -22.03
N PHE A 155 -0.55 11.46 -21.35
CA PHE A 155 -1.91 11.18 -21.85
C PHE A 155 -2.81 12.43 -21.85
N ALA A 156 -2.72 13.28 -20.83
CA ALA A 156 -3.50 14.52 -20.79
C ALA A 156 -3.04 15.57 -21.83
N THR A 157 -1.81 15.46 -22.34
CA THR A 157 -1.24 16.41 -23.33
C THR A 157 -1.42 15.93 -24.77
N LYS A 158 -1.39 14.60 -24.98
CA LYS A 158 -1.53 14.07 -26.35
C LYS A 158 -2.92 14.28 -26.86
N THR A 159 -2.97 15.08 -27.89
CA THR A 159 -4.19 15.44 -28.60
C THR A 159 -4.94 14.21 -29.13
N LYS A 160 -6.22 14.35 -29.17
CA LYS A 160 -7.41 13.66 -29.68
C LYS A 160 -7.26 12.59 -30.79
N LYS A 161 -6.07 12.37 -31.36
CA LYS A 161 -5.87 11.49 -32.55
C LYS A 161 -4.93 10.29 -32.32
N ALA A 162 -4.19 10.24 -31.21
CA ALA A 162 -3.24 9.16 -30.98
C ALA A 162 -3.91 8.03 -30.15
N ASP A 163 -3.77 6.79 -30.62
CA ASP A 163 -4.18 5.62 -29.85
C ASP A 163 -3.39 5.57 -28.52
N TYR A 164 -4.10 5.48 -27.40
CA TYR A 164 -3.49 5.39 -26.07
C TYR A 164 -2.54 4.19 -25.93
N ARG A 165 -2.79 3.10 -26.65
CA ARG A 165 -1.93 1.90 -26.67
C ARG A 165 -0.59 2.19 -27.30
N GLU A 166 -0.60 2.90 -28.43
CA GLU A 166 0.61 3.31 -29.14
C GLU A 166 1.45 4.24 -28.26
N VAL A 167 0.78 5.22 -27.61
CA VAL A 167 1.43 6.14 -26.65
C VAL A 167 2.07 5.38 -25.51
N PHE A 168 1.35 4.42 -24.92
CA PHE A 168 1.85 3.61 -23.82
C PHE A 168 3.04 2.74 -24.24
N THR A 169 2.95 2.10 -25.40
CA THR A 169 4.04 1.31 -25.98
C THR A 169 5.31 2.14 -26.14
N GLN A 170 5.19 3.35 -26.69
CA GLN A 170 6.31 4.28 -26.81
C GLN A 170 6.93 4.66 -25.47
N VAL A 171 6.11 4.81 -24.41
CA VAL A 171 6.61 5.06 -23.05
C VAL A 171 7.35 3.84 -22.51
N VAL A 172 6.75 2.64 -22.59
CA VAL A 172 7.36 1.41 -22.06
C VAL A 172 8.69 1.08 -22.72
N LEU A 173 8.79 1.30 -24.04
CA LEU A 173 10.05 1.09 -24.78
C LEU A 173 11.17 2.01 -24.31
N ARG A 174 10.84 3.22 -23.86
CA ARG A 174 11.83 4.21 -23.35
C ARG A 174 12.21 3.98 -21.88
N LEU A 175 11.41 3.23 -21.13
CA LEU A 175 11.68 2.99 -19.71
C LEU A 175 12.80 1.95 -19.53
N PRO A 176 13.76 2.21 -18.63
CA PRO A 176 14.71 1.20 -18.16
C PRO A 176 13.99 -0.04 -17.64
N ALA A 177 14.58 -1.23 -17.83
CA ALA A 177 13.94 -2.51 -17.53
C ALA A 177 13.44 -2.59 -16.07
N HIS A 178 14.22 -2.15 -15.11
CA HIS A 178 13.87 -2.17 -13.67
C HIS A 178 12.71 -1.22 -13.31
N HIS A 179 12.37 -0.24 -14.16
CA HIS A 179 11.24 0.65 -13.95
C HIS A 179 9.94 0.18 -14.62
N ARG A 180 9.97 -0.91 -15.38
CA ARG A 180 8.78 -1.47 -16.03
C ARG A 180 7.93 -2.28 -15.04
N HIS A 181 8.55 -3.01 -14.13
CA HIS A 181 7.84 -3.83 -13.15
C HIS A 181 6.85 -3.04 -12.29
N PRO A 182 7.18 -1.87 -11.70
CA PRO A 182 6.24 -1.10 -10.88
C PRO A 182 5.00 -0.59 -11.62
N ILE A 183 5.06 -0.44 -12.94
CA ILE A 183 3.93 0.00 -13.79
C ILE A 183 3.25 -1.17 -14.53
N ALA A 184 3.67 -2.41 -14.26
CA ALA A 184 3.08 -3.60 -14.88
C ALA A 184 1.54 -3.67 -14.79
N PRO A 185 0.89 -3.25 -13.68
CA PRO A 185 -0.58 -3.19 -13.61
C PRO A 185 -1.22 -2.32 -14.70
N LEU A 186 -0.53 -1.30 -15.22
CA LEU A 186 -1.01 -0.46 -16.30
C LEU A 186 -0.96 -1.18 -17.65
N ILE A 187 -0.09 -2.17 -17.83
CA ILE A 187 -0.01 -2.96 -19.05
C ILE A 187 -1.35 -3.67 -19.31
N ASN A 188 -1.93 -4.26 -18.27
CA ASN A 188 -3.24 -4.92 -18.38
C ASN A 188 -4.35 -3.94 -18.75
N LEU A 189 -4.31 -2.73 -18.19
CA LEU A 189 -5.24 -1.66 -18.54
C LEU A 189 -5.13 -1.31 -20.04
N PHE A 190 -3.93 -1.05 -20.52
CA PHE A 190 -3.71 -0.55 -21.88
C PHE A 190 -3.77 -1.62 -22.97
N ASN A 191 -3.63 -2.90 -22.62
CA ASN A 191 -3.83 -4.02 -23.58
C ASN A 191 -5.31 -4.31 -23.84
N GLY A 192 -6.20 -3.86 -22.97
CA GLY A 192 -7.63 -4.09 -23.07
C GLY A 192 -8.38 -3.00 -23.83
N VAL A 193 -9.68 -3.20 -24.00
CA VAL A 193 -10.61 -2.16 -24.40
C VAL A 193 -11.01 -1.41 -23.14
N LEU A 194 -11.06 -0.08 -23.19
CA LEU A 194 -11.35 0.76 -22.03
C LEU A 194 -12.78 1.31 -22.05
N PRO A 195 -13.38 1.60 -20.89
CA PRO A 195 -14.65 2.32 -20.82
C PRO A 195 -14.62 3.61 -21.62
N GLY A 196 -15.72 3.97 -22.25
CA GLY A 196 -15.84 5.11 -23.15
C GLY A 196 -15.58 4.79 -24.63
N ALA A 197 -15.08 3.59 -24.95
CA ALA A 197 -14.91 3.16 -26.32
C ALA A 197 -16.24 2.78 -26.98
N LYS A 198 -16.44 3.16 -28.24
CA LYS A 198 -17.43 2.52 -29.09
C LYS A 198 -16.90 1.16 -29.51
N VAL A 199 -17.73 0.14 -29.39
CA VAL A 199 -17.34 -1.25 -29.58
C VAL A 199 -18.34 -1.97 -30.49
N TYR A 200 -17.88 -3.09 -31.05
CA TYR A 200 -18.78 -4.08 -31.67
C TYR A 200 -18.87 -5.28 -30.73
N ALA A 201 -20.08 -5.58 -30.30
CA ALA A 201 -20.39 -6.74 -29.47
C ALA A 201 -21.24 -7.69 -30.33
N ASN A 202 -20.70 -8.86 -30.68
CA ASN A 202 -21.33 -9.82 -31.59
C ASN A 202 -21.79 -9.19 -32.94
N GLY A 203 -21.02 -8.24 -33.45
CA GLY A 203 -21.33 -7.53 -34.70
C GLY A 203 -22.28 -6.33 -34.57
N VAL A 204 -22.86 -6.08 -33.40
CA VAL A 204 -23.75 -4.96 -33.13
C VAL A 204 -22.95 -3.81 -32.50
N PRO A 205 -23.14 -2.55 -32.97
CA PRO A 205 -22.46 -1.40 -32.39
C PRO A 205 -23.01 -1.08 -31.01
N GLY A 206 -22.11 -0.78 -30.07
CA GLY A 206 -22.41 -0.44 -28.69
C GLY A 206 -21.37 0.47 -28.07
N ALA A 207 -21.61 0.89 -26.83
CA ALA A 207 -20.68 1.65 -26.00
C ALA A 207 -20.24 0.81 -24.81
N LEU A 208 -18.94 0.67 -24.60
CA LEU A 208 -18.40 0.02 -23.41
C LEU A 208 -18.46 0.99 -22.23
N VAL A 209 -19.26 0.65 -21.23
CA VAL A 209 -19.56 1.55 -20.11
C VAL A 209 -18.73 1.18 -18.88
N ASP A 210 -18.54 -0.11 -18.61
CA ASP A 210 -17.82 -0.59 -17.44
C ASP A 210 -17.09 -1.91 -17.72
N ILE A 211 -16.11 -2.24 -16.91
CA ILE A 211 -15.35 -3.50 -16.98
C ILE A 211 -15.28 -4.10 -15.60
N GLN A 212 -15.61 -5.39 -15.49
CA GLN A 212 -15.41 -6.17 -14.28
C GLN A 212 -14.76 -7.51 -14.64
N GLN A 213 -13.58 -7.77 -14.11
CA GLN A 213 -12.78 -8.96 -14.47
C GLN A 213 -12.62 -9.09 -16.00
N ASN A 214 -13.19 -10.16 -16.56
CA ASN A 214 -13.11 -10.53 -17.96
C ASN A 214 -14.40 -10.20 -18.74
N HIS A 215 -15.29 -9.37 -18.16
CA HIS A 215 -16.56 -8.95 -18.77
C HIS A 215 -16.62 -7.44 -18.91
N GLY A 216 -17.20 -6.98 -20.01
CA GLY A 216 -17.53 -5.59 -20.27
C GLY A 216 -19.03 -5.38 -20.28
N TYR A 217 -19.50 -4.32 -19.62
CA TYR A 217 -20.89 -3.87 -19.76
C TYR A 217 -21.00 -3.01 -21.01
N VAL A 218 -21.68 -3.54 -22.02
CA VAL A 218 -21.88 -2.87 -23.31
C VAL A 218 -23.33 -2.41 -23.42
N PHE A 219 -23.53 -1.12 -23.62
CA PHE A 219 -24.81 -0.54 -23.97
C PHE A 219 -24.97 -0.56 -25.49
N MET A 220 -26.02 -1.21 -25.98
CA MET A 220 -26.25 -1.39 -27.40
C MET A 220 -26.82 -0.11 -28.01
N LEU A 221 -26.30 0.29 -29.18
CA LEU A 221 -26.70 1.53 -29.88
C LEU A 221 -27.65 1.27 -31.04
N SER A 222 -28.21 0.07 -31.16
CA SER A 222 -29.16 -0.28 -32.23
C SER A 222 -30.58 0.16 -31.88
N GLN A 223 -31.35 0.62 -32.91
CA GLN A 223 -32.74 0.99 -32.73
C GLN A 223 -33.58 -0.21 -32.24
N GLY A 224 -34.13 -0.08 -31.02
CA GLY A 224 -35.06 -1.04 -30.43
C GLY A 224 -34.56 -1.87 -29.27
N ASP A 225 -33.28 -1.87 -28.98
CA ASP A 225 -32.69 -2.60 -27.85
C ASP A 225 -31.84 -1.62 -27.02
N GLU A 226 -32.48 -0.82 -26.16
CA GLU A 226 -31.80 0.16 -25.28
C GLU A 226 -31.21 -0.50 -24.01
N ASP A 227 -31.11 -1.82 -23.99
CA ASP A 227 -30.60 -2.56 -22.83
C ASP A 227 -29.10 -2.80 -22.90
N GLY A 228 -28.43 -2.51 -21.79
CA GLY A 228 -27.02 -2.87 -21.62
C GLY A 228 -26.87 -4.31 -21.12
N LYS A 229 -25.83 -5.00 -21.60
CA LYS A 229 -25.53 -6.39 -21.21
C LYS A 229 -24.07 -6.59 -20.82
N TRP A 230 -23.83 -7.46 -19.85
CA TRP A 230 -22.49 -7.93 -19.54
C TRP A 230 -22.06 -9.00 -20.54
N LEU A 231 -20.96 -8.77 -21.25
CA LEU A 231 -20.42 -9.66 -22.26
C LEU A 231 -18.95 -9.98 -21.98
N PRO A 232 -18.48 -11.20 -22.32
CA PRO A 232 -17.06 -11.53 -22.23
C PRO A 232 -16.21 -10.55 -23.06
N LEU A 233 -15.10 -10.06 -22.53
CA LEU A 233 -14.21 -9.13 -23.26
C LEU A 233 -13.70 -9.72 -24.58
N SER A 234 -13.61 -11.06 -24.68
CA SER A 234 -13.23 -11.76 -25.91
C SER A 234 -14.23 -11.57 -27.06
N SER A 235 -15.50 -11.28 -26.75
CA SER A 235 -16.56 -11.02 -27.74
C SER A 235 -16.68 -9.54 -28.12
N ILE A 236 -15.91 -8.66 -27.48
CA ILE A 236 -15.95 -7.22 -27.67
C ILE A 236 -14.78 -6.79 -28.55
N ARG A 237 -15.07 -6.15 -29.67
CA ARG A 237 -14.07 -5.58 -30.58
C ARG A 237 -14.20 -4.06 -30.59
N SER A 238 -13.10 -3.35 -30.40
CA SER A 238 -13.07 -1.89 -30.53
C SER A 238 -12.41 -1.51 -31.86
N PRO A 239 -13.10 -0.83 -32.75
CA PRO A 239 -12.44 -0.13 -33.83
C PRO A 239 -11.64 1.04 -33.26
N ILE A 240 -10.44 1.26 -33.78
CA ILE A 240 -9.44 2.21 -33.26
C ILE A 240 -9.90 3.68 -33.27
N SER A 241 -10.97 4.01 -33.99
CA SER A 241 -11.31 5.41 -34.35
C SER A 241 -12.62 5.97 -33.79
N LEU A 242 -13.36 5.23 -32.97
CA LEU A 242 -14.69 5.69 -32.53
C LEU A 242 -14.68 6.08 -31.05
N SER A 243 -14.45 7.35 -30.76
CA SER A 243 -14.66 7.93 -29.44
C SER A 243 -16.09 8.46 -29.27
N MET A 244 -16.55 8.48 -28.03
CA MET A 244 -17.84 9.05 -27.62
C MET A 244 -17.57 10.36 -26.88
N PRO A 245 -18.40 11.41 -26.98
CA PRO A 245 -18.31 12.61 -26.17
C PRO A 245 -18.42 12.28 -24.67
N PHE A 246 -17.59 12.93 -23.82
CA PHE A 246 -17.53 12.62 -22.39
C PHE A 246 -18.87 12.83 -21.69
N GLU A 247 -19.61 13.86 -22.04
CA GLU A 247 -20.92 14.13 -21.44
C GLU A 247 -21.92 13.02 -21.76
N HIS A 248 -21.90 12.48 -22.97
CA HIS A 248 -22.72 11.32 -23.33
C HIS A 248 -22.31 10.08 -22.53
N PHE A 249 -21.00 9.85 -22.37
CA PHE A 249 -20.53 8.73 -21.57
C PHE A 249 -20.96 8.87 -20.11
N VAL A 250 -20.85 10.05 -19.51
CA VAL A 250 -21.27 10.30 -18.13
C VAL A 250 -22.78 10.09 -17.96
N ALA A 251 -23.60 10.54 -18.93
CA ALA A 251 -25.03 10.28 -18.92
C ALA A 251 -25.30 8.76 -18.93
N LEU A 252 -24.77 8.07 -19.93
CA LEU A 252 -24.91 6.63 -20.09
C LEU A 252 -24.41 5.84 -18.87
N TYR A 253 -23.25 6.23 -18.32
CA TYR A 253 -22.69 5.62 -17.11
C TYR A 253 -23.61 5.74 -15.90
N THR A 254 -24.36 6.82 -15.79
CA THR A 254 -25.28 7.03 -14.67
C THR A 254 -26.61 6.33 -14.87
N ASP A 255 -27.16 6.43 -16.06
CA ASP A 255 -28.47 5.83 -16.38
C ASP A 255 -28.43 4.30 -16.27
N THR A 256 -27.26 3.70 -16.54
CA THR A 256 -27.04 2.26 -16.40
C THR A 256 -26.55 1.81 -15.02
N ALA A 257 -26.45 2.70 -14.02
CA ALA A 257 -25.86 2.39 -12.71
C ALA A 257 -26.55 1.22 -11.99
N THR A 258 -27.89 1.18 -12.00
CA THR A 258 -28.69 0.11 -11.37
C THR A 258 -28.50 -1.24 -12.05
N ALA A 259 -28.43 -1.27 -13.37
CA ALA A 259 -28.25 -2.49 -14.15
C ALA A 259 -26.84 -3.09 -14.00
N ARG A 260 -25.83 -2.27 -13.67
CA ARG A 260 -24.45 -2.70 -13.50
C ARG A 260 -24.14 -3.32 -12.13
N VAL A 261 -24.91 -2.98 -11.10
CA VAL A 261 -24.67 -3.43 -9.70
C VAL A 261 -24.86 -4.95 -9.53
N ASN A 262 -25.66 -5.59 -10.36
CA ASN A 262 -26.09 -6.98 -10.18
C ASN A 262 -25.09 -8.02 -10.74
N HIS A 263 -23.97 -7.62 -11.32
CA HIS A 263 -22.97 -8.54 -11.82
C HIS A 263 -21.89 -8.77 -10.77
N GLY A 264 -21.83 -9.99 -10.19
CA GLY A 264 -20.93 -10.35 -9.08
C GLY A 264 -19.43 -10.45 -9.43
N GLY A 265 -18.93 -9.62 -10.35
CA GLY A 265 -17.52 -9.59 -10.75
C GLY A 265 -16.62 -8.80 -9.79
N THR A 266 -15.30 -9.03 -9.86
CA THR A 266 -14.32 -8.19 -9.14
C THR A 266 -14.22 -6.81 -9.78
N PRO A 267 -14.12 -5.75 -8.96
CA PRO A 267 -14.04 -4.38 -9.46
C PRO A 267 -12.84 -4.15 -10.40
N PHE A 268 -12.95 -3.14 -11.25
CA PHE A 268 -11.87 -2.67 -12.13
C PHE A 268 -10.59 -2.26 -11.38
N LEU A 269 -10.74 -1.65 -10.20
CA LEU A 269 -9.61 -1.35 -9.33
C LEU A 269 -9.25 -2.53 -8.43
N PRO A 270 -7.96 -2.69 -8.08
CA PRO A 270 -7.54 -3.69 -7.12
C PRO A 270 -8.29 -3.53 -5.79
N SER A 271 -8.85 -4.61 -5.27
CA SER A 271 -9.51 -4.60 -3.97
C SER A 271 -8.49 -4.29 -2.87
N THR A 272 -8.87 -3.40 -1.97
CA THR A 272 -8.15 -3.12 -0.73
C THR A 272 -8.95 -3.68 0.44
N PHE A 273 -8.26 -4.33 1.35
CA PHE A 273 -8.89 -4.97 2.49
C PHE A 273 -8.63 -4.18 3.77
N ALA A 274 -9.62 -4.08 4.64
CA ALA A 274 -9.46 -3.43 5.93
C ALA A 274 -8.43 -4.15 6.79
N ILE A 275 -7.47 -3.39 7.34
CA ILE A 275 -6.43 -3.94 8.22
C ILE A 275 -7.02 -4.36 9.58
N GLN A 276 -8.09 -3.69 10.00
CA GLN A 276 -8.71 -3.89 11.32
C GLN A 276 -9.33 -5.27 11.51
N HIS A 277 -9.63 -5.99 10.44
CA HIS A 277 -10.30 -7.28 10.55
C HIS A 277 -9.52 -8.38 9.83
N PRO A 278 -9.35 -9.54 10.45
CA PRO A 278 -8.77 -10.70 9.77
C PRO A 278 -9.65 -11.15 8.59
N PRO A 279 -9.09 -11.85 7.59
CA PRO A 279 -9.88 -12.47 6.52
C PRO A 279 -10.91 -13.47 7.10
N LYS A 280 -12.14 -13.51 6.55
CA LYS A 280 -13.17 -14.47 7.00
C LYS A 280 -12.67 -15.92 6.97
N ALA A 281 -11.95 -16.30 5.91
CA ALA A 281 -11.36 -17.63 5.80
C ALA A 281 -10.37 -17.94 6.94
N LEU A 282 -9.59 -16.94 7.38
CA LEU A 282 -8.69 -17.11 8.52
C LEU A 282 -9.48 -17.31 9.83
N ILE A 283 -10.56 -16.56 10.04
CA ILE A 283 -11.41 -16.72 11.22
C ILE A 283 -11.94 -18.18 11.30
N THR A 284 -12.44 -18.71 10.20
CA THR A 284 -12.95 -20.10 10.17
C THR A 284 -11.87 -21.15 10.45
N ILE A 285 -10.60 -20.87 10.10
CA ILE A 285 -9.46 -21.72 10.42
C ILE A 285 -9.11 -21.60 11.90
N ILE A 286 -9.08 -20.38 12.45
CA ILE A 286 -8.82 -20.13 13.88
C ILE A 286 -9.89 -20.79 14.74
N ASP A 287 -11.17 -20.68 14.37
CA ASP A 287 -12.27 -21.32 15.09
C ASP A 287 -12.11 -22.86 15.12
N GLU A 288 -11.57 -23.47 14.05
CA GLU A 288 -11.27 -24.90 14.04
C GLU A 288 -10.10 -25.24 14.97
N LEU A 289 -9.03 -24.40 14.95
CA LEU A 289 -7.86 -24.57 15.81
C LEU A 289 -8.16 -24.41 17.31
N GLN A 290 -9.22 -23.67 17.67
CA GLN A 290 -9.61 -23.44 19.07
C GLN A 290 -10.55 -24.51 19.63
N LYS A 291 -10.98 -25.47 18.82
CA LYS A 291 -11.80 -26.59 19.31
C LYS A 291 -10.99 -27.46 20.26
N ARG A 292 -11.68 -28.03 21.26
CA ARG A 292 -11.05 -28.94 22.22
C ARG A 292 -10.47 -30.18 21.55
N ASP A 293 -11.21 -30.72 20.56
CA ASP A 293 -10.81 -31.85 19.72
C ASP A 293 -10.69 -31.34 18.27
N VAL A 294 -9.48 -31.02 17.84
CA VAL A 294 -9.23 -30.49 16.50
C VAL A 294 -9.23 -31.64 15.49
N ASP A 295 -10.17 -31.59 14.55
CA ASP A 295 -10.14 -32.49 13.39
C ASP A 295 -9.11 -32.01 12.37
N ILE A 296 -7.96 -32.68 12.34
CA ILE A 296 -6.83 -32.33 11.46
C ILE A 296 -7.23 -32.40 9.97
N GLU A 297 -8.15 -33.29 9.60
CA GLU A 297 -8.56 -33.41 8.19
C GLU A 297 -9.47 -32.25 7.76
N GLN A 298 -10.39 -31.85 8.62
CA GLN A 298 -11.20 -30.65 8.38
C GLN A 298 -10.36 -29.38 8.38
N LEU A 299 -9.41 -29.26 9.30
CA LEU A 299 -8.45 -28.16 9.34
C LEU A 299 -7.66 -28.06 8.03
N CYS A 300 -7.09 -29.17 7.57
CA CYS A 300 -6.34 -29.23 6.31
C CYS A 300 -7.21 -28.80 5.11
N LYS A 301 -8.45 -29.31 5.01
CA LYS A 301 -9.38 -28.90 3.94
C LYS A 301 -9.68 -27.41 3.95
N LYS A 302 -9.86 -26.80 5.16
CA LYS A 302 -10.07 -25.36 5.28
C LYS A 302 -8.84 -24.56 4.84
N ILE A 303 -7.63 -24.99 5.19
CA ILE A 303 -6.38 -24.34 4.77
C ILE A 303 -6.20 -24.48 3.26
N GLU A 304 -6.41 -25.66 2.68
CA GLU A 304 -6.32 -25.94 1.25
C GLU A 304 -7.31 -25.12 0.42
N SER A 305 -8.49 -24.81 0.98
CA SER A 305 -9.47 -23.95 0.32
C SER A 305 -8.98 -22.52 0.08
N VAL A 306 -7.87 -22.10 0.77
CA VAL A 306 -7.25 -20.80 0.62
C VAL A 306 -5.85 -20.98 -0.01
N PRO A 307 -5.70 -20.84 -1.33
CA PRO A 307 -4.45 -21.15 -2.04
C PRO A 307 -3.21 -20.45 -1.48
N THR A 308 -3.35 -19.22 -1.00
CA THR A 308 -2.24 -18.45 -0.42
C THR A 308 -1.75 -19.04 0.90
N PHE A 309 -2.65 -19.51 1.76
CA PHE A 309 -2.29 -20.16 3.03
C PHE A 309 -1.67 -21.53 2.81
N ASN A 310 -2.25 -22.32 1.90
CA ASN A 310 -1.69 -23.61 1.52
C ASN A 310 -0.26 -23.45 0.99
N HIS A 311 -0.05 -22.58 0.02
CA HIS A 311 1.29 -22.32 -0.56
C HIS A 311 2.27 -21.82 0.51
N PHE A 312 1.87 -20.89 1.37
CA PHE A 312 2.71 -20.35 2.42
C PHE A 312 3.19 -21.45 3.38
N LEU A 313 2.28 -22.24 3.95
CA LEU A 313 2.64 -23.29 4.91
C LEU A 313 3.51 -24.39 4.28
N MET A 314 3.17 -24.85 3.09
CA MET A 314 3.96 -25.87 2.40
C MET A 314 5.37 -25.37 2.05
N HIS A 315 5.49 -24.13 1.58
CA HIS A 315 6.77 -23.52 1.26
C HIS A 315 7.64 -23.35 2.50
N THR A 316 7.08 -22.79 3.57
CA THR A 316 7.80 -22.58 4.84
C THR A 316 8.24 -23.91 5.46
N ALA A 317 7.35 -24.92 5.51
CA ALA A 317 7.68 -26.24 6.03
C ALA A 317 8.76 -26.95 5.19
N SER A 318 8.79 -26.70 3.87
CA SER A 318 9.86 -27.23 3.01
C SER A 318 11.21 -26.59 3.28
N GLN A 319 11.23 -25.28 3.61
CA GLN A 319 12.47 -24.56 3.94
C GLN A 319 13.00 -24.91 5.33
N ASP A 320 12.10 -25.06 6.32
CA ASP A 320 12.48 -25.35 7.71
C ASP A 320 12.88 -26.83 7.92
N ASN A 321 12.62 -27.69 6.94
CA ASN A 321 13.03 -29.07 6.99
C ASN A 321 14.57 -29.18 6.87
N ARG A 322 15.22 -29.87 7.80
CA ARG A 322 16.67 -30.09 7.84
C ARG A 322 17.27 -30.58 6.51
N LEU A 323 16.51 -31.36 5.76
CA LEU A 323 16.92 -31.92 4.48
C LEU A 323 16.47 -31.06 3.29
N GLN A 324 15.78 -29.94 3.55
CA GLN A 324 15.15 -29.07 2.53
C GLN A 324 14.32 -29.86 1.50
N LEU A 325 13.71 -30.97 1.93
CA LEU A 325 12.85 -31.77 1.09
C LEU A 325 11.48 -31.09 0.94
N PRO A 326 10.91 -31.06 -0.28
CA PRO A 326 9.61 -30.46 -0.50
C PRO A 326 8.51 -31.19 0.29
N VAL A 327 7.76 -30.44 1.08
CA VAL A 327 6.57 -30.96 1.76
C VAL A 327 5.47 -31.16 0.73
N LYS A 328 4.89 -32.35 0.68
CA LYS A 328 3.97 -32.77 -0.39
C LYS A 328 2.50 -32.47 -0.10
N CYS A 329 2.12 -32.31 1.14
CA CYS A 329 0.74 -32.05 1.54
C CYS A 329 0.66 -31.17 2.79
N ILE A 330 -0.46 -30.46 2.92
CA ILE A 330 -0.71 -29.55 4.05
C ILE A 330 -0.73 -30.27 5.40
N LYS A 331 -1.22 -31.51 5.45
CA LYS A 331 -1.24 -32.34 6.66
C LYS A 331 0.17 -32.54 7.23
N GLN A 332 1.16 -32.77 6.37
CA GLN A 332 2.55 -32.91 6.77
C GLN A 332 3.09 -31.60 7.34
N ALA A 333 2.78 -30.44 6.72
CA ALA A 333 3.17 -29.13 7.24
C ALA A 333 2.55 -28.85 8.62
N VAL A 334 1.25 -29.12 8.80
CA VAL A 334 0.54 -28.96 10.07
C VAL A 334 1.14 -29.84 11.17
N LEU A 335 1.44 -31.09 10.86
CA LEU A 335 2.06 -32.00 11.83
C LEU A 335 3.50 -31.60 12.19
N THR A 336 4.26 -31.01 11.25
CA THR A 336 5.62 -30.53 11.49
C THR A 336 5.65 -29.39 12.50
N TYR A 337 4.75 -28.42 12.38
CA TYR A 337 4.72 -27.25 13.26
C TYR A 337 3.89 -27.46 14.54
N GLY A 338 2.88 -28.30 14.49
CA GLY A 338 1.83 -28.42 15.50
C GLY A 338 0.75 -27.33 15.35
N ILE A 339 -0.42 -27.65 15.89
CA ILE A 339 -1.67 -26.90 15.66
C ILE A 339 -1.55 -25.44 16.13
N GLU A 340 -1.03 -25.20 17.32
CA GLU A 340 -0.90 -23.84 17.89
C GLU A 340 0.01 -22.94 17.06
N ARG A 341 1.17 -23.47 16.62
CA ARG A 341 2.11 -22.70 15.82
C ARG A 341 1.59 -22.36 14.44
N VAL A 342 0.84 -23.27 13.83
CA VAL A 342 0.19 -23.03 12.51
C VAL A 342 -0.78 -21.85 12.61
N GLY A 343 -1.56 -21.74 13.69
CA GLY A 343 -2.44 -20.62 13.93
C GLY A 343 -1.70 -19.28 13.93
N ASP A 344 -0.65 -19.17 14.74
CA ASP A 344 0.18 -17.95 14.82
C ASP A 344 0.83 -17.60 13.49
N MET A 345 1.36 -18.60 12.76
CA MET A 345 1.96 -18.41 11.44
C MET A 345 0.97 -17.88 10.41
N LEU A 346 -0.24 -18.42 10.36
CA LEU A 346 -1.28 -17.96 9.42
C LEU A 346 -1.78 -16.57 9.75
N ILE A 347 -1.94 -16.23 11.04
CA ILE A 347 -2.32 -14.89 11.48
C ILE A 347 -1.24 -13.90 11.10
N GLN A 348 0.03 -14.20 11.36
CA GLN A 348 1.16 -13.34 11.02
C GLN A 348 1.25 -13.11 9.51
N PHE A 349 1.14 -14.16 8.72
CA PHE A 349 1.15 -14.08 7.26
C PHE A 349 0.03 -13.19 6.73
N ALA A 350 -1.22 -13.44 7.16
CA ALA A 350 -2.38 -12.67 6.72
C ALA A 350 -2.30 -11.19 7.17
N LEU A 351 -1.77 -10.93 8.37
CA LEU A 351 -1.55 -9.57 8.86
C LEU A 351 -0.52 -8.83 8.01
N LEU A 352 0.62 -9.45 7.73
CA LEU A 352 1.66 -8.86 6.88
C LEU A 352 1.15 -8.57 5.47
N GLU A 353 0.39 -9.49 4.86
CA GLU A 353 -0.26 -9.27 3.57
C GLU A 353 -1.19 -8.04 3.60
N ARG A 354 -1.98 -7.88 4.67
CA ARG A 354 -2.84 -6.70 4.85
C ARG A 354 -2.05 -5.41 5.04
N LEU A 355 -0.97 -5.44 5.82
CA LEU A 355 -0.13 -4.28 6.10
C LEU A 355 0.63 -3.81 4.86
N THR A 356 1.02 -4.73 3.98
CA THR A 356 1.85 -4.47 2.79
C THR A 356 1.08 -4.42 1.48
N GLN A 357 -0.26 -4.50 1.50
CA GLN A 357 -1.10 -4.52 0.30
C GLN A 357 -1.00 -3.23 -0.55
N ASN A 358 -0.65 -2.09 0.05
CA ASN A 358 -0.57 -0.79 -0.61
C ASN A 358 0.82 -0.17 -0.47
N GLN A 359 1.33 0.37 -1.58
CA GLN A 359 2.67 0.95 -1.69
C GLN A 359 2.75 2.36 -1.09
N PHE A 360 3.83 2.64 -0.35
CA PHE A 360 4.22 3.98 0.12
C PHE A 360 5.75 4.05 0.23
N PRO A 361 6.38 5.24 0.32
CA PRO A 361 7.83 5.39 0.14
C PRO A 361 8.69 4.51 1.06
N LEU A 362 8.30 4.35 2.31
CA LEU A 362 9.07 3.61 3.32
C LEU A 362 8.59 2.16 3.54
N MET A 363 7.65 1.67 2.72
CA MET A 363 7.07 0.34 2.96
C MET A 363 8.12 -0.77 2.98
N GLY A 364 9.09 -0.75 2.06
CA GLY A 364 10.17 -1.75 2.03
C GLY A 364 10.96 -1.78 3.33
N MET A 365 11.34 -0.60 3.83
CA MET A 365 12.09 -0.48 5.09
C MET A 365 11.23 -0.87 6.30
N CYS A 366 9.97 -0.47 6.35
CA CYS A 366 9.05 -0.87 7.43
C CYS A 366 8.89 -2.40 7.46
N LYS A 367 8.76 -3.03 6.28
CA LYS A 367 8.70 -4.49 6.15
C LYS A 367 9.99 -5.14 6.66
N GLN A 368 11.16 -4.64 6.24
CA GLN A 368 12.45 -5.17 6.66
C GLN A 368 12.65 -5.07 8.17
N LEU A 369 12.38 -3.91 8.77
CA LEU A 369 12.45 -3.70 10.21
C LEU A 369 11.54 -4.68 10.96
N THR A 370 10.31 -4.85 10.49
CA THR A 370 9.35 -5.79 11.08
C THR A 370 9.85 -7.22 11.01
N LEU A 371 10.29 -7.69 9.83
CA LEU A 371 10.79 -9.06 9.67
C LEU A 371 12.02 -9.33 10.53
N LEU A 372 12.95 -8.38 10.59
CA LEU A 372 14.16 -8.50 11.41
C LEU A 372 13.81 -8.54 12.90
N ALA A 373 12.92 -7.66 13.36
CA ALA A 373 12.45 -7.67 14.75
C ALA A 373 11.72 -8.97 15.11
N CYS A 374 10.89 -9.50 14.21
CA CYS A 374 10.20 -10.77 14.39
C CYS A 374 11.18 -11.95 14.48
N SER A 375 12.22 -11.96 13.64
CA SER A 375 13.23 -13.01 13.66
C SER A 375 14.03 -13.00 14.96
N PHE A 376 14.46 -11.83 15.45
CA PHE A 376 15.08 -11.71 16.77
C PHE A 376 14.13 -12.15 17.89
N ALA A 377 12.86 -11.76 17.86
CA ALA A 377 11.88 -12.14 18.86
C ALA A 377 11.68 -13.67 18.89
N SER A 378 11.60 -14.30 17.74
CA SER A 378 11.52 -15.75 17.60
C SER A 378 12.77 -16.44 18.16
N TYR A 379 13.95 -15.93 17.84
CA TYR A 379 15.22 -16.47 18.31
C TYR A 379 15.37 -16.37 19.83
N PHE A 380 15.11 -15.20 20.41
CA PHE A 380 15.22 -15.02 21.87
C PHE A 380 14.13 -15.76 22.64
N ALA A 381 12.95 -15.96 22.07
CA ALA A 381 11.92 -16.80 22.67
C ALA A 381 12.33 -18.28 22.77
N GLN A 382 13.22 -18.76 21.88
CA GLN A 382 13.77 -20.13 21.96
C GLN A 382 14.80 -20.25 23.08
N LEU A 383 15.56 -19.19 23.36
CA LEU A 383 16.63 -19.21 24.37
C LEU A 383 16.09 -18.91 25.76
N ALA A 384 15.12 -18.02 25.87
CA ALA A 384 14.56 -17.62 27.15
C ALA A 384 13.48 -18.61 27.60
N ASP A 385 13.49 -18.98 28.90
CA ASP A 385 12.38 -19.69 29.53
C ASP A 385 11.19 -18.73 29.73
N SER A 386 10.39 -18.54 28.68
CA SER A 386 9.26 -17.61 28.61
C SER A 386 7.98 -18.34 28.18
N LYS A 387 6.83 -17.64 28.28
CA LYS A 387 5.53 -18.17 27.79
C LYS A 387 5.41 -18.07 26.26
N PHE A 388 6.29 -17.32 25.59
CA PHE A 388 6.28 -17.23 24.15
C PHE A 388 6.78 -18.52 23.50
N SER A 389 6.01 -19.05 22.55
CA SER A 389 6.59 -19.84 21.48
C SER A 389 7.33 -18.91 20.50
N PRO A 390 8.28 -19.41 19.71
CA PRO A 390 8.94 -18.60 18.67
C PRO A 390 7.96 -17.90 17.75
N GLN A 391 6.87 -18.57 17.36
CA GLN A 391 5.85 -18.06 16.46
C GLN A 391 4.97 -17.00 17.13
N SER A 392 4.57 -17.22 18.40
CA SER A 392 3.79 -16.22 19.14
C SER A 392 4.59 -14.96 19.45
N ALA A 393 5.91 -15.09 19.69
CA ALA A 393 6.80 -13.93 19.82
C ALA A 393 6.89 -13.12 18.52
N ALA A 394 7.10 -13.80 17.38
CA ALA A 394 7.12 -13.16 16.07
C ALA A 394 5.79 -12.50 15.71
N LEU A 395 4.66 -13.16 15.98
CA LEU A 395 3.32 -12.62 15.77
C LEU A 395 3.09 -11.36 16.62
N THR A 396 3.40 -11.43 17.93
CA THR A 396 3.23 -10.30 18.84
C THR A 396 4.13 -9.12 18.44
N MET A 397 5.36 -9.39 18.00
CA MET A 397 6.25 -8.37 17.45
C MET A 397 5.69 -7.75 16.16
N THR A 398 5.03 -8.54 15.30
CA THR A 398 4.36 -8.00 14.11
C THR A 398 3.29 -6.98 14.50
N PHE A 399 2.49 -7.25 15.55
CA PHE A 399 1.53 -6.28 16.07
C PHE A 399 2.21 -5.02 16.61
N VAL A 400 3.28 -5.14 17.36
CA VAL A 400 4.09 -4.00 17.84
C VAL A 400 4.54 -3.11 16.68
N CYS A 401 4.88 -3.68 15.54
CA CYS A 401 5.34 -2.96 14.36
C CYS A 401 4.20 -2.40 13.48
N THR A 402 2.93 -2.74 13.72
CA THR A 402 1.80 -2.30 12.86
C THR A 402 1.69 -0.79 12.69
N PRO A 403 2.03 0.07 13.68
CA PRO A 403 1.99 1.52 13.51
C PRO A 403 2.92 2.05 12.41
N LEU A 404 4.00 1.33 12.05
CA LEU A 404 4.86 1.65 10.90
C LEU A 404 4.06 1.68 9.58
N PHE A 405 3.02 0.86 9.48
CA PHE A 405 2.19 0.71 8.28
C PHE A 405 0.86 1.46 8.38
N THR A 406 0.40 1.80 9.58
CA THR A 406 -0.93 2.39 9.78
C THR A 406 -0.91 3.88 10.06
N LEU A 407 0.16 4.40 10.69
CA LEU A 407 0.27 5.83 10.99
C LEU A 407 0.40 6.67 9.71
N PRO A 408 -0.47 7.68 9.51
CA PRO A 408 -0.47 8.51 8.30
C PRO A 408 0.87 9.20 8.04
N GLY A 409 1.56 9.65 9.09
CA GLY A 409 2.85 10.36 8.98
C GLY A 409 3.93 9.54 8.30
N PHE A 410 3.99 8.21 8.53
CA PHE A 410 4.98 7.34 7.86
C PHE A 410 4.68 7.09 6.40
N LYS A 411 3.41 7.16 5.99
CA LYS A 411 3.01 6.93 4.61
C LYS A 411 3.43 8.05 3.65
N VAL A 412 3.75 9.22 4.16
CA VAL A 412 4.16 10.39 3.39
C VAL A 412 5.61 10.81 3.64
N SER A 413 6.33 10.08 4.48
CA SER A 413 7.74 10.32 4.80
C SER A 413 8.66 9.55 3.87
N ARG A 414 9.83 10.13 3.54
CA ARG A 414 10.92 9.47 2.81
C ARG A 414 11.99 8.89 3.71
N ALA A 415 12.07 9.39 4.93
CA ALA A 415 13.00 8.92 5.94
C ALA A 415 12.22 8.70 7.22
N LEU A 416 12.54 7.63 7.93
CA LEU A 416 12.04 7.44 9.28
C LEU A 416 12.72 8.45 10.19
N PRO A 417 11.94 9.21 10.97
CA PRO A 417 12.49 10.14 11.95
C PRO A 417 12.98 9.36 13.18
N VAL A 418 14.08 8.64 13.04
CA VAL A 418 14.65 7.78 14.09
C VAL A 418 15.37 8.61 15.14
N ASP A 419 15.12 8.33 16.40
CA ASP A 419 15.94 8.80 17.51
C ASP A 419 16.97 7.72 17.88
N LEU A 420 18.20 7.92 17.40
CA LEU A 420 19.28 6.97 17.63
C LEU A 420 19.77 6.96 19.10
N SER A 421 19.52 8.04 19.84
CA SER A 421 19.93 8.16 21.26
C SER A 421 19.06 7.32 22.20
N LYS A 422 17.86 6.90 21.75
CA LYS A 422 16.89 6.14 22.54
C LYS A 422 16.84 4.70 22.09
N ALA A 423 17.69 3.87 22.68
CA ALA A 423 17.84 2.47 22.29
C ALA A 423 16.56 1.65 22.54
N VAL A 424 15.93 1.82 23.68
CA VAL A 424 14.99 0.85 24.24
C VAL A 424 13.52 1.22 24.08
N SER A 425 13.19 2.52 24.00
CA SER A 425 11.80 2.92 23.93
C SER A 425 11.24 2.86 22.50
N ILE A 426 10.29 1.98 22.25
CA ILE A 426 9.64 1.83 20.94
C ILE A 426 8.94 3.14 20.54
N ASN A 427 8.21 3.80 21.44
CA ASN A 427 7.49 5.04 21.16
C ASN A 427 8.42 6.21 20.79
N SER A 428 9.59 6.26 21.43
CA SER A 428 10.56 7.33 21.22
C SER A 428 11.65 6.98 20.19
N ALA A 429 11.71 5.72 19.76
CA ALA A 429 12.65 5.28 18.72
C ALA A 429 12.45 6.05 17.42
N PHE A 430 11.23 6.39 17.11
CA PHE A 430 10.87 7.22 15.97
C PHE A 430 10.35 8.56 16.50
N LYS A 431 10.90 9.66 16.05
CA LYS A 431 10.48 11.03 16.44
C LYS A 431 9.05 11.34 15.98
N VAL A 432 8.09 10.53 16.40
CA VAL A 432 6.66 10.80 16.24
C VAL A 432 6.19 11.77 17.33
N LYS A 433 5.07 12.43 17.08
CA LYS A 433 4.49 13.35 18.08
C LYS A 433 4.35 12.60 19.40
N PRO A 434 4.70 13.23 20.54
CA PRO A 434 4.63 12.61 21.87
C PRO A 434 3.28 11.96 22.18
N ASP A 435 2.20 12.59 21.70
CA ASP A 435 0.82 12.15 21.93
C ASP A 435 0.38 10.97 21.03
N THR A 436 1.27 10.44 20.19
CA THR A 436 0.91 9.31 19.31
C THR A 436 0.87 8.02 20.12
N PRO A 437 -0.29 7.40 20.31
CA PRO A 437 -0.44 6.21 21.13
C PRO A 437 -0.01 4.95 20.36
N TRP A 438 1.29 4.83 20.05
CA TRP A 438 1.84 3.74 19.24
C TRP A 438 1.40 2.36 19.74
N LEU A 439 1.67 2.06 21.01
CA LEU A 439 1.40 0.74 21.57
C LEU A 439 -0.10 0.52 21.82
N ALA A 440 -0.88 1.58 22.04
CA ALA A 440 -2.33 1.48 22.13
C ALA A 440 -2.92 1.07 20.77
N ILE A 441 -2.47 1.69 19.67
CA ILE A 441 -2.88 1.31 18.30
C ILE A 441 -2.51 -0.14 18.00
N ALA A 442 -1.30 -0.57 18.35
CA ALA A 442 -0.84 -1.94 18.16
C ALA A 442 -1.69 -2.94 18.96
N SER A 443 -1.98 -2.63 20.23
CA SER A 443 -2.79 -3.49 21.10
C SER A 443 -4.26 -3.54 20.70
N GLU A 444 -4.84 -2.42 20.22
CA GLU A 444 -6.20 -2.37 19.70
C GLU A 444 -6.31 -3.24 18.45
N LEU A 445 -5.35 -3.14 17.53
CA LEU A 445 -5.32 -3.98 16.34
C LEU A 445 -5.17 -5.46 16.72
N ALA A 446 -4.29 -5.79 17.67
CA ALA A 446 -4.17 -7.17 18.17
C ALA A 446 -5.50 -7.68 18.74
N GLY A 447 -6.26 -6.83 19.44
CA GLY A 447 -7.61 -7.17 19.92
C GLY A 447 -8.60 -7.45 18.79
N SER A 448 -8.60 -6.65 17.74
CA SER A 448 -9.47 -6.85 16.58
C SER A 448 -9.10 -8.09 15.74
N TRP A 449 -7.89 -8.62 15.93
CA TRP A 449 -7.40 -9.88 15.37
C TRP A 449 -7.48 -11.05 16.39
N HIS A 450 -8.33 -10.91 17.40
CA HIS A 450 -8.63 -11.95 18.40
C HIS A 450 -7.42 -12.44 19.21
N GLN A 451 -6.39 -11.59 19.38
CA GLN A 451 -5.25 -11.94 20.22
C GLN A 451 -5.63 -11.91 21.69
N SER A 452 -5.00 -12.79 22.49
CA SER A 452 -5.26 -12.93 23.92
C SER A 452 -5.03 -11.61 24.69
N SER A 453 -5.72 -11.44 25.80
CA SER A 453 -5.54 -10.30 26.69
C SER A 453 -4.10 -10.24 27.24
N THR A 454 -3.45 -11.38 27.41
CA THR A 454 -2.05 -11.47 27.85
C THR A 454 -1.11 -10.83 26.85
N TRP A 455 -1.18 -11.19 25.57
CA TRP A 455 -0.31 -10.59 24.53
C TRP A 455 -0.59 -9.11 24.33
N ARG A 456 -1.84 -8.70 24.40
CA ARG A 456 -2.22 -7.29 24.38
C ARG A 456 -1.65 -6.51 25.56
N ALA A 457 -1.64 -7.10 26.76
CA ALA A 457 -1.01 -6.51 27.92
C ALA A 457 0.51 -6.40 27.76
N VAL A 458 1.19 -7.41 27.21
CA VAL A 458 2.63 -7.36 26.92
C VAL A 458 2.95 -6.22 25.95
N ILE A 459 2.16 -6.05 24.87
CA ILE A 459 2.33 -4.94 23.93
C ILE A 459 2.28 -3.60 24.66
N HIS A 460 1.28 -3.37 25.52
CA HIS A 460 1.16 -2.13 26.30
C HIS A 460 2.34 -1.86 27.22
N GLN A 461 3.01 -2.91 27.72
CA GLN A 461 4.17 -2.75 28.61
C GLN A 461 5.47 -2.39 27.85
N CYS A 462 5.53 -2.52 26.53
CA CYS A 462 6.76 -2.27 25.76
C CYS A 462 7.28 -0.82 25.80
N SER A 463 6.49 0.14 26.30
CA SER A 463 6.98 1.52 26.55
C SER A 463 7.62 1.72 27.91
N LYS A 464 7.43 0.77 28.84
CA LYS A 464 7.92 0.87 30.21
C LYS A 464 9.33 0.32 30.36
N VAL A 465 10.02 0.83 31.37
CA VAL A 465 11.27 0.20 31.81
C VAL A 465 10.92 -1.16 32.42
N SER A 466 11.76 -2.16 32.17
CA SER A 466 11.43 -3.55 32.53
C SER A 466 11.23 -3.76 34.05
N THR A 467 11.81 -2.91 34.90
CA THR A 467 11.60 -2.92 36.35
C THR A 467 10.17 -2.59 36.77
N ASP A 468 9.44 -1.82 35.93
CA ASP A 468 8.07 -1.34 36.19
C ASP A 468 7.01 -2.28 35.61
N VAL A 469 7.45 -3.37 34.98
CA VAL A 469 6.59 -4.36 34.36
C VAL A 469 6.28 -5.48 35.37
N PRO A 470 5.01 -5.95 35.45
CA PRO A 470 4.67 -7.10 36.29
C PRO A 470 5.57 -8.30 35.98
N LYS A 471 6.09 -8.97 37.02
CA LYS A 471 7.01 -10.13 36.88
C LYS A 471 6.48 -11.20 35.93
N SER A 472 5.15 -11.40 35.89
CA SER A 472 4.49 -12.40 35.04
C SER A 472 4.54 -12.09 33.54
N LEU A 473 4.88 -10.84 33.13
CA LEU A 473 4.98 -10.38 31.74
C LEU A 473 6.37 -9.85 31.39
N GLN A 474 7.28 -9.85 32.35
CA GLN A 474 8.56 -9.16 32.25
C GLN A 474 9.49 -9.81 31.20
N LYS A 475 9.51 -11.13 31.13
CA LYS A 475 10.34 -11.86 30.14
C LYS A 475 9.81 -11.62 28.72
N GLU A 476 8.51 -11.73 28.51
CA GLU A 476 7.88 -11.52 27.22
C GLU A 476 8.08 -10.07 26.73
N GLN A 477 7.91 -9.09 27.61
CA GLN A 477 8.19 -7.68 27.30
C GLN A 477 9.67 -7.48 26.95
N ALA A 478 10.58 -8.08 27.73
CA ALA A 478 12.01 -7.96 27.49
C ALA A 478 12.44 -8.54 26.14
N ILE A 479 11.86 -9.67 25.71
CA ILE A 479 12.07 -10.25 24.37
C ILE A 479 11.68 -9.24 23.30
N LEU A 480 10.47 -8.64 23.36
CA LEU A 480 10.01 -7.72 22.34
C LEU A 480 10.86 -6.45 22.28
N VAL A 481 11.16 -5.84 23.43
CA VAL A 481 11.93 -4.59 23.48
C VAL A 481 13.38 -4.80 23.01
N LEU A 482 14.05 -5.86 23.45
CA LEU A 482 15.40 -6.21 23.00
C LEU A 482 15.45 -6.47 21.50
N SER A 483 14.51 -7.26 20.98
CA SER A 483 14.43 -7.59 19.56
C SER A 483 14.24 -6.36 18.69
N PHE A 484 13.37 -5.45 19.10
CA PHE A 484 13.14 -4.21 18.37
C PHE A 484 14.36 -3.27 18.42
N ALA A 485 15.02 -3.17 19.57
CA ALA A 485 16.22 -2.35 19.73
C ALA A 485 17.37 -2.85 18.84
N LEU A 486 17.59 -4.17 18.79
CA LEU A 486 18.60 -4.80 17.92
C LEU A 486 18.24 -4.63 16.44
N ALA A 487 16.99 -4.90 16.05
CA ALA A 487 16.55 -4.73 14.67
C ALA A 487 16.74 -3.29 14.19
N LYS A 488 16.40 -2.31 15.03
CA LYS A 488 16.65 -0.88 14.77
C LYS A 488 18.14 -0.59 14.61
N ALA A 489 18.97 -1.09 15.53
CA ALA A 489 20.41 -0.85 15.51
C ALA A 489 21.04 -1.44 14.24
N CYS A 490 20.70 -2.67 13.87
CA CYS A 490 21.18 -3.31 12.65
C CYS A 490 20.74 -2.54 11.39
N LEU A 491 19.46 -2.21 11.28
CA LEU A 491 18.92 -1.56 10.09
C LEU A 491 19.48 -0.15 9.86
N PHE A 492 19.85 0.55 10.93
CA PHE A 492 20.39 1.91 10.86
C PHE A 492 21.91 1.97 11.11
N ASN A 493 22.61 0.85 10.96
CA ASN A 493 24.07 0.75 11.11
C ASN A 493 24.58 1.37 12.42
N GLN A 494 23.87 1.16 13.54
CA GLN A 494 24.33 1.57 14.86
C GLN A 494 25.39 0.58 15.37
N ASP A 495 26.30 1.09 16.17
CA ASP A 495 27.28 0.22 16.84
C ASP A 495 26.59 -0.70 17.86
N ILE A 496 26.55 -1.98 17.54
CA ILE A 496 25.94 -3.02 18.37
C ILE A 496 26.70 -3.15 19.70
N TYR A 497 28.03 -3.00 19.69
CA TYR A 497 28.82 -3.09 20.94
C TYR A 497 28.47 -1.96 21.90
N SER A 498 28.30 -0.74 21.40
CA SER A 498 27.82 0.38 22.21
C SER A 498 26.39 0.14 22.73
N LEU A 499 25.51 -0.41 21.88
CA LEU A 499 24.16 -0.76 22.29
C LEU A 499 24.15 -1.76 23.44
N LEU A 500 25.00 -2.79 23.39
CA LEU A 500 25.14 -3.81 24.44
C LEU A 500 25.77 -3.27 25.73
N GLN A 501 26.35 -2.07 25.74
CA GLN A 501 26.81 -1.38 26.94
C GLN A 501 25.70 -0.57 27.63
N ASP A 502 24.60 -0.26 26.91
CA ASP A 502 23.47 0.47 27.48
C ASP A 502 22.91 -0.24 28.71
N ILE A 503 22.65 0.52 29.77
CA ILE A 503 22.22 -0.02 31.07
C ILE A 503 20.88 -0.75 30.99
N ASN A 504 19.97 -0.23 30.13
CA ASN A 504 18.66 -0.84 29.95
C ASN A 504 18.76 -2.14 29.14
N ILE A 505 19.63 -2.18 28.13
CA ILE A 505 19.87 -3.41 27.34
C ILE A 505 20.49 -4.48 28.22
N LYS A 506 21.49 -4.14 29.08
CA LYS A 506 22.06 -5.07 30.06
C LYS A 506 20.99 -5.61 31.01
N ALA A 507 20.09 -4.76 31.48
CA ALA A 507 18.98 -5.20 32.33
C ALA A 507 18.06 -6.20 31.61
N LEU A 508 17.74 -5.98 30.33
CA LEU A 508 16.94 -6.90 29.51
C LEU A 508 17.65 -8.25 29.33
N LEU A 509 18.95 -8.25 29.02
CA LEU A 509 19.74 -9.46 28.87
C LEU A 509 19.77 -10.28 30.19
N ASN A 510 19.92 -9.61 31.32
CA ASN A 510 19.90 -10.25 32.65
C ASN A 510 18.54 -10.87 32.96
N ILE A 511 17.40 -10.18 32.64
CA ILE A 511 16.05 -10.69 32.85
C ILE A 511 15.84 -11.97 32.03
N LEU A 512 16.38 -12.02 30.82
CA LEU A 512 16.22 -13.13 29.88
C LEU A 512 17.23 -14.26 30.14
N GLY A 513 18.30 -14.01 30.91
CA GLY A 513 19.42 -14.94 31.07
C GLY A 513 20.25 -15.13 29.79
N ILE A 514 20.19 -14.14 28.87
CA ILE A 514 20.88 -14.17 27.57
C ILE A 514 22.26 -13.53 27.69
N ARG A 515 23.29 -14.19 27.15
CA ARG A 515 24.66 -13.70 27.10
C ARG A 515 24.93 -12.93 25.82
N ARG A 516 26.03 -12.17 25.78
CA ARG A 516 26.44 -11.41 24.59
C ARG A 516 26.70 -12.32 23.39
N ASP A 517 27.28 -13.49 23.61
CA ASP A 517 27.55 -14.46 22.54
C ASP A 517 26.26 -14.94 21.88
N ASP A 518 25.17 -15.07 22.63
CA ASP A 518 23.87 -15.44 22.12
C ASP A 518 23.29 -14.33 21.20
N VAL A 519 23.60 -13.05 21.50
CA VAL A 519 23.22 -11.93 20.62
C VAL A 519 24.07 -11.95 19.35
N VAL A 520 25.36 -12.26 19.41
CA VAL A 520 26.20 -12.40 18.21
C VAL A 520 25.67 -13.54 17.32
N ASN A 521 25.38 -14.69 17.94
CA ASN A 521 24.77 -15.82 17.20
C ASN A 521 23.42 -15.45 16.56
N ALA A 522 22.60 -14.62 17.23
CA ALA A 522 21.35 -14.11 16.66
C ALA A 522 21.60 -13.20 15.45
N LEU A 523 22.64 -12.37 15.48
CA LEU A 523 23.02 -11.52 14.34
C LEU A 523 23.46 -12.36 13.15
N ASP A 524 24.31 -13.37 13.38
CA ASP A 524 24.80 -14.27 12.34
C ASP A 524 23.66 -15.07 11.71
N ALA A 525 22.74 -15.59 12.52
CA ALA A 525 21.55 -16.31 12.04
C ALA A 525 20.63 -15.44 11.17
N ASN A 526 20.64 -14.13 11.38
CA ASN A 526 19.80 -13.17 10.64
C ASN A 526 20.56 -12.40 9.55
N GLY A 527 21.76 -12.81 9.18
CA GLY A 527 22.63 -12.09 8.25
C GLY A 527 21.97 -11.66 6.95
N SER A 528 21.11 -12.49 6.38
CA SER A 528 20.37 -12.17 5.15
C SER A 528 19.32 -11.05 5.30
N LEU A 529 18.86 -10.78 6.53
CA LEU A 529 17.88 -9.73 6.83
C LEU A 529 18.54 -8.41 7.28
N LEU A 530 19.85 -8.38 7.47
CA LEU A 530 20.58 -7.19 7.94
C LEU A 530 20.78 -6.13 6.85
N PHE A 531 20.53 -6.49 5.59
CA PHE A 531 20.66 -5.56 4.47
C PHE A 531 19.60 -4.45 4.53
N CYS A 532 20.06 -3.19 4.58
CA CYS A 532 19.19 -2.02 4.54
C CYS A 532 19.03 -1.51 3.08
N PRO A 533 17.84 -1.56 2.49
CA PRO A 533 17.63 -1.11 1.12
C PRO A 533 17.84 0.40 0.91
N LEU A 534 17.96 1.17 1.99
CA LEU A 534 18.23 2.62 1.92
C LEU A 534 19.71 2.99 2.08
N ALA A 535 20.56 2.00 2.32
CA ALA A 535 22.01 2.20 2.44
C ALA A 535 22.73 2.23 1.08
N GLN A 536 21.99 2.21 -0.05
CA GLN A 536 22.51 2.28 -1.40
C GLN A 536 22.42 3.67 -2.00
#